data_b42faa6c1fbd5cb11b65508ac18cb3fd
#
_entry.id   b42faa6c1fbd5cb11b65508ac18cb3fd
#
_cell.length_a   1.000
_cell.length_b   1.000
_cell.length_c   1.000
_cell.angle_alpha   90.00
_cell.angle_beta   90.00
_cell.angle_gamma   90.00
#
_symmetry.space_group_name_H-M   'P 1'
#
loop_
_entity.id
_entity.type
_entity.pdbx_description
1 polymer ?
#
loop_
_entity_poly.entity_id
_entity_poly.type
_entity_poly.pdbx_seq_one_letter_code
_entity_poly.pdbx_strand_id
1 'polypeptide(L)'
;MGRTLAVIAMLFWASAGLAVSPTETVSLRGERLARQLDALGVESKWIAGAHIDWRTGLPDGRPERGNGRHTHCSAFVAAAAEKLGVHILRPPEHSQVLLANAQFEWLAEDGADEGWRSLRDGESAQAAANAGDLVVAAYKSHRDDKPGHIAIVRPAPRSEIVLAADGPLVIQAGTVNSAAVALREGFAGHPAAWRDHEVRYYAHTIQP
;
A
#
# COMPACT_ATOMS: atom_id res chain seq x y z
N MET A 1 14.87 64.74 42.79
CA MET A 1 15.66 63.63 42.26
C MET A 1 14.72 62.46 41.98
N GLY A 2 14.17 62.34 40.79
CA GLY A 2 13.28 61.29 40.34
C GLY A 2 14.04 60.28 39.46
N ARG A 3 14.12 59.04 39.86
CA ARG A 3 14.70 57.94 39.09
C ARG A 3 13.57 57.28 38.27
N THR A 4 13.63 57.45 36.93
CA THR A 4 12.77 56.75 36.01
C THR A 4 13.34 55.36 35.74
N LEU A 5 12.59 54.31 36.13
CA LEU A 5 12.90 52.91 35.81
C LEU A 5 12.35 52.61 34.43
N ALA A 6 13.22 52.33 33.47
CA ALA A 6 12.83 51.83 32.16
C ALA A 6 12.61 50.31 32.25
N VAL A 7 11.39 49.83 31.99
CA VAL A 7 11.04 48.43 31.87
C VAL A 7 11.32 48.01 30.41
N ILE A 8 12.35 47.20 30.20
CA ILE A 8 12.62 46.57 28.88
C ILE A 8 11.75 45.34 28.76
N ALA A 9 10.70 45.38 27.95
CA ALA A 9 9.91 44.24 27.60
C ALA A 9 10.66 43.40 26.53
N MET A 10 11.18 42.25 26.92
CA MET A 10 11.72 41.27 25.95
C MET A 10 10.54 40.53 25.30
N LEU A 11 10.32 40.81 24.01
CA LEU A 11 9.42 40.04 23.16
C LEU A 11 10.11 38.72 22.76
N PHE A 12 9.69 37.61 23.36
CA PHE A 12 10.05 36.29 22.88
C PHE A 12 9.22 35.98 21.63
N TRP A 13 9.87 35.99 20.48
CA TRP A 13 9.31 35.42 19.26
C TRP A 13 9.42 33.89 19.38
N ALA A 14 8.30 33.21 19.65
CA ALA A 14 8.19 31.79 19.50
C ALA A 14 8.13 31.49 17.99
N SER A 15 9.22 30.96 17.45
CA SER A 15 9.23 30.39 16.10
C SER A 15 8.35 29.15 16.13
N ALA A 16 7.10 29.22 15.70
CA ALA A 16 6.30 28.06 15.40
C ALA A 16 6.94 27.36 14.19
N GLY A 17 7.80 26.38 14.43
CA GLY A 17 8.25 25.47 13.40
C GLY A 17 7.02 24.77 12.81
N LEU A 18 6.78 24.95 11.53
CA LEU A 18 5.74 24.17 10.83
C LEU A 18 6.13 22.69 10.95
N ALA A 19 5.34 21.93 11.68
CA ALA A 19 5.52 20.48 11.76
C ALA A 19 5.25 19.91 10.35
N VAL A 20 6.23 19.23 9.77
CA VAL A 20 6.07 18.56 8.48
C VAL A 20 5.10 17.38 8.67
N SER A 21 4.13 17.25 7.77
CA SER A 21 3.16 16.17 7.82
C SER A 21 3.83 14.79 7.74
N PRO A 22 3.40 13.79 8.52
CA PRO A 22 3.88 12.40 8.40
C PRO A 22 3.74 11.81 7.00
N THR A 23 2.81 12.33 6.19
CA THR A 23 2.63 11.90 4.80
C THR A 23 3.64 12.53 3.84
N GLU A 24 4.27 13.63 4.22
CA GLU A 24 5.28 14.35 3.42
C GLU A 24 6.71 13.95 3.80
N THR A 25 6.90 13.20 4.90
CA THR A 25 8.21 12.76 5.37
C THR A 25 8.30 11.24 5.31
N VAL A 26 9.38 10.72 4.72
CA VAL A 26 9.68 9.29 4.70
C VAL A 26 10.80 9.01 5.69
N SER A 27 10.59 8.09 6.62
CA SER A 27 11.60 7.65 7.58
C SER A 27 12.68 6.78 6.92
N LEU A 28 13.83 6.59 7.57
CA LEU A 28 14.86 5.66 7.08
C LEU A 28 14.34 4.22 6.92
N ARG A 29 13.38 3.79 7.74
CA ARG A 29 12.70 2.50 7.59
C ARG A 29 11.81 2.48 6.35
N GLY A 30 11.06 3.56 6.11
CA GLY A 30 10.25 3.73 4.90
C GLY A 30 11.10 3.73 3.63
N GLU A 31 12.23 4.45 3.63
CA GLU A 31 13.16 4.41 2.49
C GLU A 31 13.72 3.00 2.23
N ARG A 32 14.04 2.25 3.28
CA ARG A 32 14.49 0.86 3.15
C ARG A 32 13.38 0.01 2.54
N LEU A 33 12.14 0.14 3.04
CA LEU A 33 10.99 -0.56 2.50
C LEU A 33 10.77 -0.23 1.01
N ALA A 34 10.82 1.05 0.63
CA ALA A 34 10.68 1.45 -0.76
C ALA A 34 11.72 0.75 -1.66
N ARG A 35 13.00 0.72 -1.27
CA ARG A 35 14.05 -0.01 -1.99
C ARG A 35 13.81 -1.52 -2.06
N GLN A 36 13.29 -2.14 -1.00
CA GLN A 36 12.95 -3.57 -0.99
C GLN A 36 11.80 -3.88 -1.96
N LEU A 37 10.78 -3.02 -2.00
CA LEU A 37 9.67 -3.15 -2.94
C LEU A 37 10.13 -2.95 -4.40
N ASP A 38 10.96 -1.93 -4.67
CA ASP A 38 11.52 -1.68 -6.01
C ASP A 38 12.37 -2.86 -6.51
N ALA A 39 13.14 -3.50 -5.61
CA ALA A 39 13.96 -4.68 -5.93
C ALA A 39 13.14 -5.93 -6.33
N LEU A 40 11.82 -5.95 -6.10
CA LEU A 40 10.95 -7.02 -6.61
C LEU A 40 10.84 -6.99 -8.13
N GLY A 41 10.99 -5.81 -8.76
CA GLY A 41 10.96 -5.64 -10.21
C GLY A 41 9.57 -5.89 -10.81
N VAL A 42 8.53 -5.35 -10.18
CA VAL A 42 7.13 -5.60 -10.55
C VAL A 42 6.82 -5.30 -12.02
N GLU A 43 7.47 -4.29 -12.60
CA GLU A 43 7.22 -3.87 -13.99
C GLU A 43 7.64 -4.91 -15.03
N SER A 44 8.54 -5.83 -14.67
CA SER A 44 9.02 -6.90 -15.54
C SER A 44 8.60 -8.31 -15.11
N LYS A 45 7.89 -8.43 -13.99
CA LYS A 45 7.44 -9.70 -13.39
C LYS A 45 5.94 -9.62 -13.07
N TRP A 46 5.33 -10.73 -12.73
CA TRP A 46 3.87 -10.82 -12.50
C TRP A 46 3.05 -10.26 -13.67
N ILE A 47 3.55 -10.47 -14.90
CA ILE A 47 2.93 -9.92 -16.11
C ILE A 47 1.58 -10.58 -16.38
N ALA A 48 0.55 -9.77 -16.57
CA ALA A 48 -0.79 -10.24 -16.86
C ALA A 48 -0.86 -11.09 -18.14
N GLY A 49 -1.64 -12.17 -18.08
CA GLY A 49 -1.84 -13.09 -19.23
C GLY A 49 -0.78 -14.17 -19.35
N ALA A 50 0.01 -14.41 -18.31
CA ALA A 50 0.92 -15.55 -18.22
C ALA A 50 0.63 -16.34 -16.94
N HIS A 51 0.75 -17.66 -16.96
CA HIS A 51 0.79 -18.44 -15.73
C HIS A 51 2.16 -18.23 -15.08
N ILE A 52 2.19 -17.83 -13.81
CA ILE A 52 3.40 -17.44 -13.11
C ILE A 52 3.61 -18.24 -11.82
N ASP A 53 4.85 -18.42 -11.43
CA ASP A 53 5.20 -18.75 -10.06
C ASP A 53 4.94 -17.51 -9.19
N TRP A 54 4.12 -17.64 -8.17
CA TRP A 54 3.65 -16.51 -7.38
C TRP A 54 4.77 -15.81 -6.59
N ARG A 55 5.81 -16.56 -6.17
CA ARG A 55 6.94 -16.02 -5.39
C ARG A 55 7.89 -15.18 -6.23
N THR A 56 8.13 -15.61 -7.46
CA THR A 56 9.13 -14.99 -8.34
C THR A 56 8.52 -14.03 -9.34
N GLY A 57 7.23 -14.21 -9.64
CA GLY A 57 6.52 -13.48 -10.68
C GLY A 57 6.96 -13.85 -12.11
N LEU A 58 7.77 -14.88 -12.26
CA LEU A 58 8.23 -15.36 -13.56
C LEU A 58 7.26 -16.38 -14.14
N PRO A 59 7.11 -16.44 -15.47
CA PRO A 59 6.35 -17.50 -16.13
C PRO A 59 6.92 -18.88 -15.76
N ASP A 60 6.05 -19.83 -15.43
CA ASP A 60 6.44 -21.18 -15.05
C ASP A 60 6.23 -22.21 -16.18
N GLY A 61 5.97 -21.74 -17.40
CA GLY A 61 5.79 -22.55 -18.60
C GLY A 61 4.45 -23.25 -18.71
N ARG A 62 3.57 -23.12 -17.72
CA ARG A 62 2.21 -23.68 -17.81
C ARG A 62 1.31 -22.75 -18.63
N PRO A 63 0.35 -23.32 -19.38
CA PRO A 63 -0.61 -22.49 -20.10
C PRO A 63 -1.50 -21.75 -19.10
N GLU A 64 -1.83 -20.50 -19.41
CA GLU A 64 -2.84 -19.77 -18.66
C GLU A 64 -4.21 -20.46 -18.79
N ARG A 65 -4.91 -20.60 -17.68
CA ARG A 65 -6.21 -21.26 -17.66
C ARG A 65 -7.33 -20.24 -17.82
N GLY A 66 -8.30 -20.55 -18.68
CA GLY A 66 -9.51 -19.76 -18.87
C GLY A 66 -9.38 -18.71 -19.97
N ASN A 67 -10.46 -17.96 -20.16
CA ASN A 67 -10.56 -16.92 -21.17
C ASN A 67 -10.24 -15.55 -20.55
N GLY A 68 -9.17 -14.90 -20.99
CA GLY A 68 -8.81 -13.54 -20.60
C GLY A 68 -7.42 -13.42 -20.01
N ARG A 69 -6.99 -12.16 -19.85
CA ARG A 69 -5.71 -11.83 -19.22
C ARG A 69 -5.90 -11.76 -17.70
N HIS A 70 -5.50 -12.79 -16.99
CA HIS A 70 -5.48 -12.77 -15.54
C HIS A 70 -4.37 -11.84 -15.05
N THR A 71 -4.66 -11.09 -14.01
CA THR A 71 -3.69 -10.22 -13.32
C THR A 71 -3.19 -10.91 -12.06
N HIS A 72 -2.06 -10.45 -11.52
CA HIS A 72 -1.36 -11.13 -10.43
C HIS A 72 -1.18 -10.25 -9.19
N CYS A 73 -2.08 -9.29 -8.96
CA CYS A 73 -2.00 -8.32 -7.86
C CYS A 73 -1.84 -9.01 -6.50
N SER A 74 -2.65 -10.00 -6.21
CA SER A 74 -2.63 -10.76 -4.96
C SER A 74 -1.39 -11.65 -4.80
N ALA A 75 -0.92 -12.25 -5.91
CA ALA A 75 0.31 -13.02 -5.93
C ALA A 75 1.54 -12.13 -5.67
N PHE A 76 1.58 -10.94 -6.26
CA PHE A 76 2.63 -9.95 -6.01
C PHE A 76 2.66 -9.51 -4.54
N VAL A 77 1.50 -9.18 -3.97
CA VAL A 77 1.40 -8.79 -2.55
C VAL A 77 1.85 -9.93 -1.64
N ALA A 78 1.43 -11.17 -1.93
CA ALA A 78 1.85 -12.35 -1.17
C ALA A 78 3.37 -12.56 -1.23
N ALA A 79 3.98 -12.42 -2.41
CA ALA A 79 5.43 -12.54 -2.57
C ALA A 79 6.22 -11.43 -1.85
N ALA A 80 5.72 -10.20 -1.90
CA ALA A 80 6.31 -9.07 -1.17
C ALA A 80 6.24 -9.29 0.35
N ALA A 81 5.08 -9.68 0.86
CA ALA A 81 4.87 -9.96 2.28
C ALA A 81 5.80 -11.11 2.75
N GLU A 82 5.88 -12.22 2.01
CA GLU A 82 6.79 -13.34 2.33
C GLU A 82 8.25 -12.87 2.42
N LYS A 83 8.71 -12.06 1.48
CA LYS A 83 10.08 -11.51 1.50
C LYS A 83 10.36 -10.59 2.67
N LEU A 84 9.32 -9.94 3.19
CA LEU A 84 9.40 -9.06 4.35
C LEU A 84 9.15 -9.79 5.67
N GLY A 85 8.98 -11.13 5.64
CA GLY A 85 8.70 -11.95 6.83
C GLY A 85 7.31 -11.72 7.41
N VAL A 86 6.36 -11.23 6.60
CA VAL A 86 4.99 -10.96 7.01
C VAL A 86 4.07 -12.02 6.40
N HIS A 87 3.15 -12.56 7.21
CA HIS A 87 2.13 -13.46 6.71
C HIS A 87 0.95 -12.69 6.13
N ILE A 88 0.48 -13.15 4.97
CA ILE A 88 -0.81 -12.83 4.36
C ILE A 88 -1.27 -14.08 3.62
N LEU A 89 -2.58 -14.27 3.49
CA LEU A 89 -3.15 -15.43 2.79
C LEU A 89 -2.52 -15.62 1.40
N ARG A 90 -2.00 -16.81 1.11
CA ARG A 90 -1.17 -17.12 -0.07
C ARG A 90 -1.25 -18.60 -0.45
N PRO A 91 -0.76 -19.01 -1.64
CA PRO A 91 -0.57 -20.43 -1.95
C PRO A 91 0.48 -21.08 -1.02
N PRO A 92 0.27 -22.36 -0.61
CA PRO A 92 -0.82 -23.26 -0.98
C PRO A 92 -2.08 -23.12 -0.11
N GLU A 93 -2.11 -22.28 0.91
CA GLU A 93 -3.26 -22.11 1.84
C GLU A 93 -4.52 -21.71 1.06
N HIS A 94 -4.36 -20.88 0.03
CA HIS A 94 -5.41 -20.53 -0.91
C HIS A 94 -4.86 -20.55 -2.34
N SER A 95 -5.72 -20.90 -3.31
CA SER A 95 -5.34 -20.84 -4.73
C SER A 95 -5.16 -19.39 -5.20
N GLN A 96 -4.48 -19.18 -6.33
CA GLN A 96 -4.39 -17.83 -6.92
C GLN A 96 -5.73 -17.33 -7.49
N VAL A 97 -6.70 -18.23 -7.69
CA VAL A 97 -8.03 -17.87 -8.21
C VAL A 97 -8.77 -17.06 -7.13
N LEU A 98 -9.21 -15.85 -7.49
CA LEU A 98 -9.90 -14.91 -6.59
C LEU A 98 -9.14 -14.59 -5.28
N LEU A 99 -7.84 -14.82 -5.26
CA LEU A 99 -7.02 -14.60 -4.06
C LEU A 99 -7.12 -13.16 -3.52
N ALA A 100 -7.31 -12.15 -4.37
CA ALA A 100 -7.49 -10.77 -3.91
C ALA A 100 -8.75 -10.59 -3.04
N ASN A 101 -9.86 -11.26 -3.41
CA ASN A 101 -11.08 -11.26 -2.59
C ASN A 101 -10.85 -12.00 -1.27
N ALA A 102 -10.20 -13.17 -1.33
CA ALA A 102 -9.89 -13.96 -0.13
C ALA A 102 -8.92 -13.21 0.80
N GLN A 103 -7.91 -12.51 0.27
CA GLN A 103 -7.02 -11.67 1.07
C GLN A 103 -7.77 -10.51 1.73
N PHE A 104 -8.72 -9.90 1.02
CA PHE A 104 -9.56 -8.84 1.60
C PHE A 104 -10.37 -9.35 2.80
N GLU A 105 -11.03 -10.50 2.65
CA GLU A 105 -11.85 -11.12 3.71
C GLU A 105 -10.96 -11.55 4.88
N TRP A 106 -9.89 -12.26 4.59
CA TRP A 106 -8.94 -12.72 5.60
C TRP A 106 -8.34 -11.55 6.41
N LEU A 107 -7.96 -10.44 5.75
CA LEU A 107 -7.45 -9.25 6.43
C LEU A 107 -8.49 -8.61 7.36
N ALA A 108 -9.78 -8.70 7.00
CA ALA A 108 -10.86 -8.14 7.79
C ALA A 108 -11.26 -9.02 8.99
N GLU A 109 -11.11 -10.34 8.87
CA GLU A 109 -11.59 -11.34 9.83
C GLU A 109 -10.45 -11.87 10.72
N ASP A 110 -9.40 -12.41 10.11
CA ASP A 110 -8.31 -13.12 10.79
C ASP A 110 -7.00 -12.33 10.86
N GLY A 111 -6.85 -11.30 10.02
CA GLY A 111 -5.59 -10.58 9.87
C GLY A 111 -5.05 -9.98 11.19
N ALA A 112 -5.94 -9.61 12.12
CA ALA A 112 -5.54 -9.05 13.41
C ALA A 112 -4.76 -10.05 14.25
N ASP A 113 -5.09 -11.33 14.19
CA ASP A 113 -4.40 -12.41 14.92
C ASP A 113 -2.97 -12.64 14.37
N GLU A 114 -2.76 -12.26 13.11
CA GLU A 114 -1.45 -12.30 12.42
C GLU A 114 -0.71 -10.94 12.45
N GLY A 115 -1.18 -9.99 13.25
CA GLY A 115 -0.51 -8.70 13.47
C GLY A 115 -0.87 -7.58 12.47
N TRP A 116 -1.85 -7.82 11.61
CA TRP A 116 -2.40 -6.75 10.75
C TRP A 116 -3.34 -5.85 11.53
N ARG A 117 -3.27 -4.55 11.30
CA ARG A 117 -4.20 -3.56 11.86
C ARG A 117 -4.90 -2.79 10.77
N SER A 118 -6.20 -2.60 10.90
CA SER A 118 -6.98 -1.75 10.00
C SER A 118 -6.56 -0.28 10.15
N LEU A 119 -6.52 0.44 9.05
CA LEU A 119 -6.28 1.88 9.01
C LEU A 119 -7.52 2.60 8.52
N ARG A 120 -7.71 3.83 8.99
CA ARG A 120 -8.93 4.60 8.76
C ARG A 120 -9.10 5.04 7.30
N ASP A 121 -8.02 5.50 6.66
CA ASP A 121 -8.05 6.18 5.37
C ASP A 121 -6.69 6.14 4.65
N GLY A 122 -6.65 6.72 3.45
CA GLY A 122 -5.43 6.79 2.64
C GLY A 122 -4.32 7.64 3.23
N GLU A 123 -4.66 8.65 4.06
CA GLU A 123 -3.67 9.47 4.76
C GLU A 123 -2.95 8.64 5.82
N SER A 124 -3.69 7.96 6.68
CA SER A 124 -3.11 7.05 7.68
C SER A 124 -2.34 5.91 7.04
N ALA A 125 -2.77 5.44 5.86
CA ALA A 125 -2.07 4.41 5.07
C ALA A 125 -0.72 4.92 4.56
N GLN A 126 -0.67 6.13 3.98
CA GLN A 126 0.59 6.72 3.49
C GLN A 126 1.54 7.01 4.65
N ALA A 127 1.03 7.56 5.77
CA ALA A 127 1.84 7.84 6.95
C ALA A 127 2.46 6.54 7.53
N ALA A 128 1.70 5.46 7.64
CA ALA A 128 2.19 4.17 8.12
C ALA A 128 3.25 3.57 7.17
N ALA A 129 3.04 3.63 5.86
CA ALA A 129 4.04 3.19 4.88
C ALA A 129 5.32 4.04 4.98
N ASN A 130 5.20 5.37 5.12
CA ASN A 130 6.33 6.28 5.29
C ASN A 130 7.11 6.00 6.60
N ALA A 131 6.42 5.52 7.64
CA ALA A 131 7.05 5.06 8.87
C ALA A 131 7.78 3.71 8.72
N GLY A 132 7.54 2.96 7.64
CA GLY A 132 8.20 1.69 7.31
C GLY A 132 7.38 0.45 7.62
N ASP A 133 6.07 0.56 7.79
CA ASP A 133 5.17 -0.59 7.87
C ASP A 133 4.81 -1.10 6.47
N LEU A 134 4.62 -2.41 6.32
CA LEU A 134 3.97 -2.96 5.14
C LEU A 134 2.49 -2.59 5.16
N VAL A 135 2.05 -1.82 4.19
CA VAL A 135 0.66 -1.39 4.09
C VAL A 135 0.07 -1.88 2.78
N VAL A 136 -1.11 -2.49 2.85
CA VAL A 136 -1.87 -2.90 1.67
C VAL A 136 -3.16 -2.08 1.56
N ALA A 137 -3.52 -1.78 0.30
CA ALA A 137 -4.81 -1.22 -0.11
C ALA A 137 -5.58 -2.33 -0.83
N ALA A 138 -6.73 -2.73 -0.32
CA ALA A 138 -7.49 -3.87 -0.79
C ALA A 138 -8.93 -3.49 -1.10
N TYR A 139 -9.48 -4.08 -2.15
CA TYR A 139 -10.87 -3.97 -2.58
C TYR A 139 -11.40 -5.35 -2.97
N LYS A 140 -12.56 -5.72 -2.45
CA LYS A 140 -13.29 -6.93 -2.85
C LYS A 140 -14.32 -6.59 -3.91
N SER A 141 -14.39 -7.40 -4.97
CA SER A 141 -15.43 -7.26 -5.98
C SER A 141 -16.82 -7.56 -5.39
N HIS A 142 -17.84 -6.81 -5.81
CA HIS A 142 -19.24 -7.10 -5.49
C HIS A 142 -19.78 -8.34 -6.21
N ARG A 143 -19.01 -8.88 -7.14
CA ARG A 143 -19.35 -10.09 -7.89
C ARG A 143 -18.45 -11.22 -7.46
N ASP A 144 -19.04 -12.32 -7.02
CA ASP A 144 -18.32 -13.50 -6.53
C ASP A 144 -17.48 -14.19 -7.61
N ASP A 145 -17.82 -14.00 -8.89
CA ASP A 145 -17.09 -14.54 -10.04
C ASP A 145 -15.99 -13.62 -10.57
N LYS A 146 -15.79 -12.45 -9.97
CA LYS A 146 -14.79 -11.46 -10.40
C LYS A 146 -13.79 -11.18 -9.29
N PRO A 147 -12.50 -11.06 -9.63
CA PRO A 147 -11.49 -10.65 -8.66
C PRO A 147 -11.70 -9.18 -8.26
N GLY A 148 -11.41 -8.88 -7.02
CA GLY A 148 -11.12 -7.52 -6.56
C GLY A 148 -9.71 -7.09 -6.97
N HIS A 149 -9.14 -6.17 -6.20
CA HIS A 149 -7.78 -5.70 -6.40
C HIS A 149 -7.07 -5.46 -5.06
N ILE A 150 -5.78 -5.68 -5.05
CA ILE A 150 -4.91 -5.37 -3.91
C ILE A 150 -3.57 -4.82 -4.40
N ALA A 151 -3.07 -3.80 -3.71
CA ALA A 151 -1.80 -3.16 -4.01
C ALA A 151 -1.06 -2.86 -2.69
N ILE A 152 0.25 -2.63 -2.74
CA ILE A 152 1.03 -2.19 -1.58
C ILE A 152 1.16 -0.66 -1.62
N VAL A 153 0.89 0.01 -0.51
CA VAL A 153 1.17 1.44 -0.37
C VAL A 153 2.68 1.63 -0.31
N ARG A 154 3.20 2.38 -1.28
CA ARG A 154 4.63 2.63 -1.41
C ARG A 154 5.04 3.85 -0.60
N PRO A 155 6.08 3.77 0.25
CA PRO A 155 6.61 4.95 0.94
C PRO A 155 7.03 6.03 -0.06
N ALA A 156 6.46 7.22 0.09
CA ALA A 156 6.79 8.40 -0.71
C ALA A 156 6.20 9.66 -0.06
N PRO A 157 6.81 10.84 -0.23
CA PRO A 157 6.18 12.09 0.19
C PRO A 157 4.87 12.32 -0.60
N ARG A 158 3.78 12.62 0.13
CA ARG A 158 2.47 12.94 -0.45
C ARG A 158 1.81 14.06 0.36
N SER A 159 1.46 15.16 -0.27
CA SER A 159 0.69 16.21 0.39
C SER A 159 -0.77 15.79 0.59
N GLU A 160 -1.44 16.39 1.55
CA GLU A 160 -2.87 16.15 1.84
C GLU A 160 -3.75 16.38 0.61
N ILE A 161 -3.45 17.42 -0.18
CA ILE A 161 -4.17 17.74 -1.42
C ILE A 161 -4.08 16.59 -2.42
N VAL A 162 -2.88 16.03 -2.60
CA VAL A 162 -2.66 14.90 -3.52
C VAL A 162 -3.33 13.64 -2.99
N LEU A 163 -3.27 13.39 -1.67
CA LEU A 163 -3.94 12.25 -1.05
C LEU A 163 -5.46 12.32 -1.20
N ALA A 164 -6.04 13.50 -1.03
CA ALA A 164 -7.47 13.70 -1.20
C ALA A 164 -7.92 13.51 -2.66
N ALA A 165 -7.10 13.94 -3.63
CA ALA A 165 -7.44 13.86 -5.05
C ALA A 165 -7.22 12.47 -5.66
N ASP A 166 -6.10 11.82 -5.33
CA ASP A 166 -5.58 10.65 -6.04
C ASP A 166 -5.25 9.46 -5.12
N GLY A 167 -5.33 9.65 -3.81
CA GLY A 167 -4.98 8.65 -2.79
C GLY A 167 -3.48 8.45 -2.60
N PRO A 168 -3.09 7.46 -1.78
CA PRO A 168 -1.70 7.12 -1.54
C PRO A 168 -1.00 6.64 -2.82
N LEU A 169 0.34 6.68 -2.80
CA LEU A 169 1.14 6.05 -3.85
C LEU A 169 1.16 4.55 -3.64
N VAL A 170 0.97 3.77 -4.70
CA VAL A 170 0.99 2.30 -4.62
C VAL A 170 1.94 1.67 -5.63
N ILE A 171 2.41 0.48 -5.32
CA ILE A 171 3.09 -0.46 -6.21
C ILE A 171 2.17 -1.66 -6.44
N GLN A 172 2.00 -2.08 -7.68
CA GLN A 172 1.02 -3.10 -8.05
C GLN A 172 1.41 -3.96 -9.25
N ALA A 173 0.84 -5.17 -9.30
CA ALA A 173 0.81 -6.04 -10.48
C ALA A 173 -0.65 -6.17 -10.96
N GLY A 174 -1.08 -5.27 -11.82
CA GLY A 174 -2.43 -5.20 -12.37
C GLY A 174 -2.51 -5.54 -13.86
N THR A 175 -3.47 -4.97 -14.56
CA THR A 175 -3.50 -4.99 -16.04
C THR A 175 -2.26 -4.30 -16.61
N VAL A 176 -1.83 -3.24 -15.93
CA VAL A 176 -0.55 -2.57 -16.11
C VAL A 176 0.17 -2.62 -14.77
N ASN A 177 1.38 -3.17 -14.78
CA ASN A 177 2.24 -3.20 -13.60
C ASN A 177 2.89 -1.84 -13.41
N SER A 178 3.00 -1.39 -12.17
CA SER A 178 3.64 -0.11 -11.86
C SER A 178 4.41 -0.18 -10.54
N ALA A 179 5.64 0.32 -10.54
CA ALA A 179 6.44 0.50 -9.34
C ALA A 179 5.96 1.70 -8.50
N ALA A 180 5.25 2.67 -9.12
CA ALA A 180 4.74 3.85 -8.44
C ALA A 180 3.58 4.47 -9.25
N VAL A 181 2.36 4.35 -8.75
CA VAL A 181 1.16 4.92 -9.35
C VAL A 181 0.22 5.42 -8.25
N ALA A 182 -0.57 6.47 -8.52
CA ALA A 182 -1.59 6.90 -7.58
C ALA A 182 -2.66 5.81 -7.40
N LEU A 183 -3.18 5.63 -6.19
CA LEU A 183 -4.17 4.59 -5.91
C LEU A 183 -5.39 4.68 -6.85
N ARG A 184 -5.90 5.88 -7.09
CA ARG A 184 -7.03 6.12 -7.99
C ARG A 184 -6.78 5.55 -9.39
N GLU A 185 -5.58 5.75 -9.92
CA GLU A 185 -5.17 5.21 -11.23
C GLU A 185 -4.93 3.70 -11.15
N GLY A 186 -4.23 3.23 -10.11
CA GLY A 186 -3.97 1.80 -9.88
C GLY A 186 -5.26 0.97 -9.80
N PHE A 187 -6.33 1.55 -9.26
CA PHE A 187 -7.65 0.93 -9.14
C PHE A 187 -8.62 1.31 -10.27
N ALA A 188 -8.15 1.91 -11.37
CA ALA A 188 -9.02 2.34 -12.48
C ALA A 188 -9.84 1.19 -13.10
N GLY A 189 -9.35 -0.06 -13.04
CA GLY A 189 -10.11 -1.26 -13.42
C GLY A 189 -11.31 -1.58 -12.51
N HIS A 190 -11.38 -0.93 -11.34
CA HIS A 190 -12.42 -1.08 -10.32
C HIS A 190 -12.94 0.30 -9.87
N PRO A 191 -13.63 1.06 -10.74
CA PRO A 191 -13.97 2.47 -10.47
C PRO A 191 -14.86 2.66 -9.23
N ALA A 192 -15.65 1.66 -8.85
CA ALA A 192 -16.43 1.68 -7.63
C ALA A 192 -15.52 1.74 -6.38
N ALA A 193 -14.39 1.04 -6.39
CA ALA A 193 -13.45 1.01 -5.27
C ALA A 193 -13.04 2.42 -4.81
N TRP A 194 -12.74 3.30 -5.77
CA TRP A 194 -12.38 4.69 -5.48
C TRP A 194 -13.61 5.58 -5.23
N ARG A 195 -14.57 5.57 -6.16
CA ARG A 195 -15.75 6.45 -6.14
C ARG A 195 -16.60 6.24 -4.88
N ASP A 196 -16.76 4.99 -4.46
CA ASP A 196 -17.68 4.61 -3.38
C ASP A 196 -16.92 4.38 -2.06
N HIS A 197 -15.63 4.76 -2.00
CA HIS A 197 -14.76 4.65 -0.81
C HIS A 197 -14.66 3.24 -0.23
N GLU A 198 -14.59 2.22 -1.10
CA GLU A 198 -14.60 0.80 -0.70
C GLU A 198 -13.21 0.21 -0.52
N VAL A 199 -12.15 0.96 -0.83
CA VAL A 199 -10.78 0.51 -0.53
C VAL A 199 -10.56 0.48 0.98
N ARG A 200 -10.09 -0.65 1.49
CA ARG A 200 -9.68 -0.84 2.88
C ARG A 200 -8.16 -0.88 2.97
N TYR A 201 -7.64 -0.34 4.05
CA TYR A 201 -6.21 -0.27 4.28
C TYR A 201 -5.84 -1.07 5.53
N TYR A 202 -4.77 -1.86 5.41
CA TYR A 202 -4.24 -2.66 6.51
C TYR A 202 -2.73 -2.50 6.57
N ALA A 203 -2.19 -2.41 7.77
CA ALA A 203 -0.77 -2.25 8.01
C ALA A 203 -0.24 -3.36 8.90
N HIS A 204 0.98 -3.81 8.63
CA HIS A 204 1.73 -4.74 9.45
C HIS A 204 3.14 -4.18 9.71
N THR A 205 3.57 -4.24 10.96
CA THR A 205 4.92 -3.80 11.32
C THR A 205 5.95 -4.85 10.90
N ILE A 206 6.92 -4.43 10.08
CA ILE A 206 8.01 -5.29 9.64
C ILE A 206 9.05 -5.35 10.77
N GLN A 207 9.40 -6.56 11.18
CA GLN A 207 10.48 -6.76 12.16
C GLN A 207 11.84 -6.38 11.54
N PRO A 208 12.78 -5.84 12.35
CA PRO A 208 14.11 -5.42 11.88
C PRO A 208 14.92 -6.57 11.29
#